data_3626847fd22e090229cda3d4bb8824a9
#
_entry.id   3626847fd22e090229cda3d4bb8824a9
#
_cell.length_a   1.000
_cell.length_b   1.000
_cell.length_c   1.000
_cell.angle_alpha   90.00
_cell.angle_beta   90.00
_cell.angle_gamma   90.00
#
_symmetry.space_group_name_H-M   'P 1'
#
loop_
_entity.id
_entity.type
_entity.pdbx_description
1 polymer ?
#
loop_
_entity_poly.entity_id
_entity_poly.type
_entity_poly.pdbx_seq_one_letter_code
_entity_poly.pdbx_strand_id
1 'polypeptide(L)'
;MKFYTEDYWQGEQINPILYNTVCNNFNVEETVMGGGRKTDWKLHTKGLKDIDILINWIDACIPEAAFHVSGGGSSKDYGAATFDRGGFKINQCWGIHYDKGQYVTKHNHFPYALSFNYCVSAPE
;
A
#
# COMPACT_ATOMS: atom_id res chain seq x y z
N MET A 1 7.04 14.05 -9.32
CA MET A 1 6.18 12.99 -8.73
C MET A 1 5.13 13.63 -7.84
N LYS A 2 3.91 13.21 -7.96
CA LYS A 2 2.80 13.73 -7.16
C LYS A 2 2.35 12.69 -6.15
N PHE A 3 1.97 13.18 -4.98
CA PHE A 3 1.54 12.34 -3.88
C PHE A 3 0.14 12.73 -3.43
N TYR A 4 -0.59 11.74 -2.97
CA TYR A 4 -1.82 11.90 -2.23
C TYR A 4 -1.63 11.23 -0.87
N THR A 5 -2.03 11.89 0.19
CA THR A 5 -1.95 11.33 1.54
C THR A 5 -3.33 11.36 2.20
N GLU A 6 -3.59 10.34 2.99
CA GLU A 6 -4.85 10.19 3.73
C GLU A 6 -4.55 9.49 5.05
N ASP A 7 -5.14 9.98 6.14
CA ASP A 7 -5.03 9.33 7.43
C ASP A 7 -6.18 8.35 7.62
N TYR A 8 -5.86 7.11 7.99
CA TYR A 8 -6.89 6.13 8.27
C TYR A 8 -7.42 6.35 9.69
N TRP A 9 -8.71 6.69 9.79
CA TRP A 9 -9.34 7.05 11.06
C TRP A 9 -9.39 5.89 12.07
N GLN A 10 -9.26 4.64 11.63
CA GLN A 10 -9.18 3.45 12.49
C GLN A 10 -7.73 2.98 12.73
N GLY A 11 -6.74 3.78 12.35
CA GLY A 11 -5.34 3.37 12.42
C GLY A 11 -4.89 2.97 13.81
N GLU A 12 -5.29 3.70 14.84
CA GLU A 12 -4.89 3.38 16.22
C GLU A 12 -5.36 2.00 16.66
N GLN A 13 -6.55 1.57 16.21
CA GLN A 13 -7.10 0.28 16.55
C GLN A 13 -6.51 -0.85 15.71
N ILE A 14 -6.28 -0.61 14.43
CA ILE A 14 -5.89 -1.67 13.51
C ILE A 14 -4.37 -1.87 13.41
N ASN A 15 -3.57 -0.82 13.63
CA ASN A 15 -2.14 -0.89 13.42
C ASN A 15 -1.43 -1.96 14.27
N PRO A 16 -1.76 -2.16 15.56
CA PRO A 16 -1.14 -3.25 16.31
C PRO A 16 -1.45 -4.63 15.73
N ILE A 17 -2.66 -4.80 15.20
CA ILE A 17 -3.08 -6.06 14.58
C ILE A 17 -2.33 -6.27 13.27
N LEU A 18 -2.26 -5.24 12.44
CA LEU A 18 -1.51 -5.27 11.18
C LEU A 18 -0.03 -5.57 11.41
N TYR A 19 0.57 -4.96 12.43
CA TYR A 19 1.95 -5.20 12.79
C TYR A 19 2.19 -6.69 13.06
N ASN A 20 1.36 -7.29 13.90
CA ASN A 20 1.46 -8.71 14.21
C ASN A 20 1.24 -9.58 12.98
N THR A 21 0.27 -9.23 12.14
CA THR A 21 -0.01 -9.98 10.91
C THR A 21 1.19 -9.98 9.98
N VAL A 22 1.82 -8.84 9.76
CA VAL A 22 3.01 -8.74 8.91
C VAL A 22 4.15 -9.56 9.52
N CYS A 23 4.42 -9.41 10.82
CA CYS A 23 5.51 -10.12 11.47
C CYS A 23 5.30 -11.64 11.51
N ASN A 24 4.06 -12.09 11.49
CA ASN A 24 3.74 -13.53 11.48
C ASN A 24 3.67 -14.13 10.07
N ASN A 25 3.86 -13.33 9.03
CA ASN A 25 3.72 -13.77 7.63
C ASN A 25 4.95 -13.46 6.79
N PHE A 26 6.11 -13.27 7.39
CA PHE A 26 7.35 -13.08 6.63
C PHE A 26 7.65 -14.31 5.78
N ASN A 27 8.06 -14.07 4.56
CA ASN A 27 8.55 -15.12 3.68
C ASN A 27 10.07 -15.08 3.66
N VAL A 28 10.70 -16.08 4.27
CA VAL A 28 12.17 -16.16 4.40
C VAL A 28 12.88 -16.30 3.06
N GLU A 29 12.16 -16.73 2.01
CA GLU A 29 12.71 -16.84 0.68
C GLU A 29 12.73 -15.50 -0.06
N GLU A 30 11.97 -14.50 0.42
CA GLU A 30 11.98 -13.17 -0.16
C GLU A 30 13.13 -12.37 0.42
N THR A 31 13.98 -11.88 -0.46
CA THR A 31 15.12 -11.03 -0.07
C THR A 31 14.80 -9.57 -0.31
N VAL A 32 15.24 -8.73 0.62
CA VAL A 32 15.10 -7.27 0.51
C VAL A 32 16.49 -6.65 0.54
N MET A 33 16.85 -5.90 -0.48
CA MET A 33 18.09 -5.13 -0.48
C MET A 33 18.03 -4.13 0.68
N GLY A 34 19.09 -4.07 1.47
CA GLY A 34 19.12 -3.24 2.66
C GLY A 34 18.75 -3.97 3.96
N GLY A 35 18.30 -5.24 3.88
CA GLY A 35 18.18 -6.14 5.02
C GLY A 35 16.80 -6.25 5.66
N GLY A 36 15.79 -5.61 5.12
CA GLY A 36 14.43 -5.74 5.66
C GLY A 36 13.85 -7.13 5.51
N ARG A 37 12.81 -7.42 6.28
CA ARG A 37 12.04 -8.66 6.17
C ARG A 37 10.69 -8.34 5.54
N LYS A 38 10.19 -9.23 4.70
CA LYS A 38 8.96 -8.96 3.99
C LYS A 38 8.10 -10.22 3.86
N THR A 39 6.80 -10.00 3.71
CA THR A 39 5.84 -11.03 3.35
C THR A 39 5.95 -11.33 1.85
N ASP A 40 5.20 -12.31 1.37
CA ASP A 40 5.11 -12.50 -0.06
C ASP A 40 4.29 -11.38 -0.74
N TRP A 41 4.32 -11.37 -2.07
CA TRP A 41 3.79 -10.26 -2.89
C TRP A 41 2.26 -10.22 -2.98
N LYS A 42 1.57 -11.22 -2.46
CA LYS A 42 0.12 -11.39 -2.58
C LYS A 42 -0.57 -11.43 -1.22
N LEU A 43 -0.08 -10.65 -0.25
CA LEU A 43 -0.63 -10.62 1.10
C LEU A 43 -2.14 -10.35 1.10
N HIS A 44 -2.62 -9.54 0.18
CA HIS A 44 -4.03 -9.18 0.03
C HIS A 44 -4.93 -10.35 -0.42
N THR A 45 -4.35 -11.45 -0.84
CA THR A 45 -5.11 -12.63 -1.30
C THR A 45 -5.16 -13.77 -0.28
N LYS A 46 -4.62 -13.56 0.91
CA LYS A 46 -4.48 -14.61 1.92
C LYS A 46 -5.71 -14.79 2.83
N GLY A 47 -6.74 -13.98 2.66
CA GLY A 47 -7.94 -14.06 3.50
C GLY A 47 -7.73 -13.54 4.92
N LEU A 48 -6.74 -12.69 5.14
CA LEU A 48 -6.46 -12.09 6.45
C LEU A 48 -7.42 -10.92 6.68
N LYS A 49 -8.23 -11.03 7.71
CA LYS A 49 -9.33 -10.08 7.96
C LYS A 49 -8.86 -8.63 8.12
N ASP A 50 -7.79 -8.40 8.87
CA ASP A 50 -7.24 -7.06 9.09
C ASP A 50 -6.66 -6.48 7.81
N ILE A 51 -6.01 -7.29 7.00
CA ILE A 51 -5.52 -6.88 5.68
C ILE A 51 -6.70 -6.53 4.77
N ASP A 52 -7.74 -7.34 4.77
CA ASP A 52 -8.93 -7.07 3.95
C ASP A 52 -9.61 -5.76 4.35
N ILE A 53 -9.67 -5.46 5.64
CA ILE A 53 -10.22 -4.20 6.15
C ILE A 53 -9.40 -3.01 5.63
N LEU A 54 -8.08 -3.09 5.74
CA LEU A 54 -7.18 -2.05 5.25
C LEU A 54 -7.31 -1.86 3.74
N ILE A 55 -7.33 -2.96 3.00
CA ILE A 55 -7.44 -2.94 1.54
C ILE A 55 -8.77 -2.31 1.10
N ASN A 56 -9.86 -2.61 1.78
CA ASN A 56 -11.16 -2.00 1.47
C ASN A 56 -11.12 -0.48 1.64
N TRP A 57 -10.44 0.01 2.66
CA TRP A 57 -10.27 1.45 2.85
C TRP A 57 -9.38 2.07 1.77
N ILE A 58 -8.24 1.42 1.45
CA ILE A 58 -7.35 1.88 0.39
C ILE A 58 -8.11 1.94 -0.95
N ASP A 59 -8.87 0.90 -1.24
CA ASP A 59 -9.69 0.82 -2.45
C ASP A 59 -10.68 1.98 -2.54
N ALA A 60 -11.28 2.36 -1.42
CA ALA A 60 -12.19 3.50 -1.36
C ALA A 60 -11.48 4.84 -1.60
N CYS A 61 -10.17 4.92 -1.30
CA CYS A 61 -9.38 6.13 -1.53
C CYS A 61 -8.87 6.26 -2.97
N ILE A 62 -8.86 5.18 -3.75
CA ILE A 62 -8.24 5.17 -5.08
C ILE A 62 -8.79 6.22 -6.02
N PRO A 63 -10.12 6.42 -6.17
CA PRO A 63 -10.63 7.41 -7.11
C PRO A 63 -10.11 8.82 -6.82
N GLU A 64 -10.15 9.26 -5.58
CA GLU A 64 -9.66 10.57 -5.19
C GLU A 64 -8.13 10.67 -5.32
N ALA A 65 -7.41 9.65 -4.88
CA ALA A 65 -5.96 9.58 -5.00
C ALA A 65 -5.53 9.65 -6.47
N ALA A 66 -6.17 8.88 -7.34
CA ALA A 66 -5.86 8.88 -8.77
C ALA A 66 -6.10 10.26 -9.39
N PHE A 67 -7.18 10.92 -9.02
CA PHE A 67 -7.49 12.28 -9.48
C PHE A 67 -6.39 13.26 -9.05
N HIS A 68 -5.98 13.23 -7.79
CA HIS A 68 -4.96 14.13 -7.25
C HIS A 68 -3.58 13.90 -7.88
N VAL A 69 -3.13 12.65 -7.99
CA VAL A 69 -1.80 12.36 -8.54
C VAL A 69 -1.73 12.60 -10.05
N SER A 70 -2.88 12.62 -10.73
CA SER A 70 -2.94 13.00 -12.14
C SER A 70 -2.89 14.52 -12.35
N GLY A 71 -2.78 15.30 -11.26
CA GLY A 71 -2.66 16.75 -11.32
C GLY A 71 -3.96 17.50 -11.08
N GLY A 72 -4.99 16.84 -10.54
CA GLY A 72 -6.30 17.43 -10.45
C GLY A 72 -6.85 17.79 -11.81
N GLY A 73 -6.45 17.04 -12.84
CA GLY A 73 -6.84 17.29 -14.22
C GLY A 73 -8.33 17.20 -14.42
N SER A 74 -8.80 17.73 -15.52
CA SER A 74 -10.22 17.63 -15.86
C SER A 74 -10.54 16.16 -16.13
N SER A 75 -11.79 15.79 -15.89
CA SER A 75 -12.31 14.48 -16.26
C SER A 75 -12.18 14.17 -17.75
N LYS A 76 -11.86 15.17 -18.57
CA LYS A 76 -11.59 14.99 -19.99
C LYS A 76 -10.35 14.17 -20.28
N ASP A 77 -9.29 14.36 -19.47
CA ASP A 77 -8.01 13.73 -19.72
C ASP A 77 -8.05 12.25 -19.34
N TYR A 78 -8.83 11.89 -18.34
CA TYR A 78 -8.89 10.54 -17.80
C TYR A 78 -10.27 9.92 -17.85
N GLY A 79 -11.32 10.73 -18.00
CA GLY A 79 -12.70 10.28 -17.91
C GLY A 79 -13.11 9.99 -16.47
N ALA A 80 -14.34 10.28 -16.11
CA ALA A 80 -14.83 10.03 -14.75
C ALA A 80 -14.75 8.54 -14.38
N ALA A 81 -14.98 7.65 -15.33
CA ALA A 81 -14.92 6.21 -15.10
C ALA A 81 -13.50 5.70 -14.82
N THR A 82 -12.46 6.43 -15.24
CA THR A 82 -11.07 6.05 -14.97
C THR A 82 -10.74 6.13 -13.49
N PHE A 83 -11.44 6.97 -12.75
CA PHE A 83 -11.25 7.14 -11.31
C PHE A 83 -12.23 6.31 -10.48
N ASP A 84 -13.09 5.54 -11.12
CA ASP A 84 -13.94 4.58 -10.45
C ASP A 84 -13.09 3.43 -9.90
N ARG A 85 -13.51 2.88 -8.76
CA ARG A 85 -12.88 1.70 -8.15
C ARG A 85 -12.73 0.55 -9.15
N GLY A 86 -13.71 0.35 -10.01
CA GLY A 86 -13.68 -0.69 -11.02
C GLY A 86 -12.57 -0.54 -12.05
N GLY A 87 -12.01 0.65 -12.20
CA GLY A 87 -10.91 0.93 -13.12
C GLY A 87 -9.53 0.58 -12.59
N PHE A 88 -9.41 0.26 -11.29
CA PHE A 88 -8.14 -0.06 -10.67
C PHE A 88 -8.26 -1.34 -9.85
N LYS A 89 -7.22 -2.15 -9.89
CA LYS A 89 -7.13 -3.38 -9.10
C LYS A 89 -5.80 -3.41 -8.38
N ILE A 90 -5.80 -3.86 -7.13
CA ILE A 90 -4.58 -4.12 -6.40
C ILE A 90 -3.99 -5.43 -6.93
N ASN A 91 -2.83 -5.33 -7.55
CA ASN A 91 -2.15 -6.46 -8.15
C ASN A 91 -1.15 -7.10 -7.19
N GLN A 92 -0.47 -6.28 -6.41
CA GLN A 92 0.49 -6.74 -5.41
C GLN A 92 0.31 -5.95 -4.13
N CYS A 93 0.49 -6.63 -3.02
CA CYS A 93 0.48 -6.04 -1.70
C CYS A 93 1.40 -6.86 -0.79
N TRP A 94 2.28 -6.20 -0.08
CA TRP A 94 3.15 -6.88 0.86
C TRP A 94 3.41 -5.99 2.07
N GLY A 95 3.72 -6.62 3.19
CA GLY A 95 4.21 -5.93 4.36
C GLY A 95 5.72 -6.06 4.45
N ILE A 96 6.37 -5.02 4.95
CA ILE A 96 7.81 -5.02 5.11
C ILE A 96 8.17 -4.43 6.48
N HIS A 97 9.19 -4.99 7.10
CA HIS A 97 9.70 -4.55 8.40
C HIS A 97 11.19 -4.24 8.27
N TYR A 98 11.56 -3.04 8.70
CA TYR A 98 12.95 -2.60 8.76
C TYR A 98 13.36 -2.40 10.21
N ASP A 99 14.49 -2.96 10.59
CA ASP A 99 15.18 -2.59 11.83
C ASP A 99 16.07 -1.38 11.58
N LYS A 100 16.54 -0.76 12.66
CA LYS A 100 17.42 0.42 12.56
C LYS A 100 18.58 0.16 11.62
N GLY A 101 18.80 1.08 10.68
CA GLY A 101 19.88 0.99 9.70
C GLY A 101 19.56 0.21 8.44
N GLN A 102 18.44 -0.51 8.42
CA GLN A 102 17.98 -1.18 7.20
C GLN A 102 17.23 -0.20 6.29
N TYR A 103 17.24 -0.49 5.00
CA TYR A 103 16.69 0.44 4.01
C TYR A 103 16.28 -0.30 2.75
N VAL A 104 15.56 0.41 1.88
CA VAL A 104 15.28 -0.05 0.52
C VAL A 104 16.02 0.85 -0.47
N THR A 105 16.60 0.25 -1.52
CA THR A 105 17.24 1.03 -2.57
C THR A 105 16.21 1.79 -3.41
N LYS A 106 16.62 2.93 -3.95
CA LYS A 106 15.77 3.70 -4.85
C LYS A 106 15.34 2.83 -6.03
N HIS A 107 14.05 2.82 -6.30
CA HIS A 107 13.46 2.01 -7.37
C HIS A 107 12.16 2.65 -7.85
N ASN A 108 11.53 2.05 -8.85
CA ASN A 108 10.22 2.46 -9.32
C ASN A 108 9.28 1.24 -9.38
N HIS A 109 8.01 1.50 -9.61
CA HIS A 109 6.96 0.47 -9.68
C HIS A 109 6.37 0.34 -11.08
N PHE A 110 7.19 0.63 -12.10
CA PHE A 110 6.77 0.40 -13.48
C PHE A 110 6.44 -1.10 -13.68
N PRO A 111 5.37 -1.49 -14.35
CA PRO A 111 4.44 -0.66 -15.14
C PRO A 111 3.13 -0.29 -14.41
N TYR A 112 3.09 -0.30 -13.10
CA TYR A 112 1.86 -0.04 -12.35
C TYR A 112 1.48 1.44 -12.40
N ALA A 113 0.17 1.71 -12.51
CA ALA A 113 -0.36 3.05 -12.61
C ALA A 113 -0.24 3.82 -11.29
N LEU A 114 -0.45 3.14 -10.17
CA LEU A 114 -0.40 3.71 -8.83
C LEU A 114 0.38 2.80 -7.89
N SER A 115 1.06 3.42 -6.96
CA SER A 115 1.71 2.73 -5.84
C SER A 115 1.24 3.39 -4.54
N PHE A 116 1.07 2.58 -3.50
CA PHE A 116 0.67 3.09 -2.19
C PHE A 116 1.60 2.55 -1.10
N ASN A 117 1.67 3.31 -0.03
CA ASN A 117 2.32 2.87 1.21
C ASN A 117 1.42 3.20 2.39
N TYR A 118 1.29 2.26 3.30
CA TYR A 118 0.60 2.47 4.55
C TYR A 118 1.60 2.26 5.69
N CYS A 119 1.80 3.29 6.49
CA CYS A 119 2.73 3.23 7.63
C CYS A 119 2.02 2.64 8.85
N VAL A 120 2.35 1.39 9.19
CA VAL A 120 1.78 0.68 10.33
C VAL A 120 2.43 1.13 11.63
N SER A 121 3.74 1.33 11.60
CA SER A 121 4.53 1.74 12.77
C SER A 121 5.79 2.43 12.30
N ALA A 122 6.21 3.45 13.03
CA ALA A 122 7.44 4.16 12.78
C ALA A 122 8.11 4.50 14.10
N PRO A 123 9.44 4.63 14.15
CA PRO A 123 10.14 5.09 15.36
C PRO A 123 9.78 6.54 15.66
N GLU A 124 9.74 6.85 16.93
CA GLU A 124 9.54 8.22 17.41
C GLU A 124 10.78 9.09 17.18
#